data_6a856304d284c223cc16fca9f3e7098c
#
_entry.id   6a856304d284c223cc16fca9f3e7098c
#
_cell.length_a   1.000
_cell.length_b   1.000
_cell.length_c   1.000
_cell.angle_alpha   90.00
_cell.angle_beta   90.00
_cell.angle_gamma   90.00
#
_symmetry.space_group_name_H-M   'P 1'
#
loop_
_entity.id
_entity.type
_entity.pdbx_description
1 polymer ?
#
loop_
_entity_poly.entity_id
_entity_poly.type
_entity_poly.pdbx_seq_one_letter_code
_entity_poly.pdbx_strand_id
1 'polypeptide(L)'
;CSTKRMYPDVVFYDNIVKITGSFKAPMGCRSFLQGWIDPKTGEDVEDGRMNLGVVTVNVPRIALESHGDVDRFWRLFDERMETAHQALQFRIMRCKQATPVNAPTLFRYGAFGRLGANDNVDQLFRNERATVSLGYIGLYEATAVFYGKNWMRDHGWDPQGKEFALEIVRRMNQ
;
A
#
# COMPACT_ATOMS: atom_id res chain seq x y z
N CYS A 1 -12.05 -7.08 -25.08
CA CYS A 1 -11.35 -5.86 -24.65
C CYS A 1 -10.15 -6.18 -23.75
N SER A 2 -10.33 -6.94 -22.67
CA SER A 2 -9.26 -7.25 -21.69
C SER A 2 -8.03 -7.92 -22.33
N THR A 3 -8.21 -8.85 -23.25
CA THR A 3 -7.11 -9.54 -23.94
C THR A 3 -6.27 -8.65 -24.86
N LYS A 4 -6.85 -7.59 -25.42
CA LYS A 4 -6.14 -6.67 -26.32
C LYS A 4 -5.59 -5.42 -25.62
N ARG A 5 -6.26 -4.97 -24.57
CA ARG A 5 -5.96 -3.70 -23.89
C ARG A 5 -5.54 -3.86 -22.44
N MET A 6 -5.54 -5.11 -21.94
CA MET A 6 -5.27 -5.42 -20.52
C MET A 6 -6.19 -4.65 -19.55
N TYR A 7 -7.37 -4.27 -20.03
CA TYR A 7 -8.38 -3.54 -19.26
C TYR A 7 -9.78 -3.83 -19.82
N PRO A 8 -10.82 -3.97 -19.01
CA PRO A 8 -10.79 -4.00 -17.54
C PRO A 8 -10.12 -5.27 -17.00
N ASP A 9 -9.60 -5.21 -15.78
CA ASP A 9 -9.15 -6.39 -15.06
C ASP A 9 -10.31 -7.35 -14.79
N VAL A 10 -10.05 -8.63 -14.94
CA VAL A 10 -11.03 -9.69 -14.67
C VAL A 10 -10.61 -10.40 -13.38
N VAL A 11 -11.54 -10.45 -12.44
CA VAL A 11 -11.35 -11.12 -11.15
C VAL A 11 -12.26 -12.33 -11.07
N PHE A 12 -11.70 -13.49 -10.74
CA PHE A 12 -12.45 -14.73 -10.60
C PHE A 12 -12.84 -14.91 -9.13
N TYR A 13 -14.12 -14.84 -8.84
CA TYR A 13 -14.70 -14.98 -7.51
C TYR A 13 -14.21 -16.26 -6.80
N ASP A 14 -14.35 -17.41 -7.45
CA ASP A 14 -13.98 -18.70 -6.85
C ASP A 14 -12.49 -18.78 -6.48
N ASN A 15 -11.62 -18.19 -7.29
CA ASN A 15 -10.18 -18.15 -7.00
C ASN A 15 -9.87 -17.29 -5.79
N ILE A 16 -10.53 -16.14 -5.64
CA ILE A 16 -10.35 -15.29 -4.46
C ILE A 16 -10.80 -16.05 -3.22
N VAL A 17 -12.01 -16.59 -3.21
CA VAL A 17 -12.55 -17.33 -2.06
C VAL A 17 -11.67 -18.52 -1.71
N LYS A 18 -11.16 -19.26 -2.70
CA LYS A 18 -10.25 -20.40 -2.47
C LYS A 18 -8.93 -20.00 -1.81
N ILE A 19 -8.39 -18.83 -2.15
CA ILE A 19 -7.08 -18.37 -1.64
C ILE A 19 -7.24 -17.67 -0.29
N THR A 20 -8.29 -16.87 -0.11
CA THR A 20 -8.45 -15.98 1.05
C THR A 20 -9.49 -16.43 2.06
N GLY A 21 -10.24 -17.50 1.75
CA GLY A 21 -11.32 -18.02 2.59
C GLY A 21 -12.67 -17.31 2.41
N SER A 22 -12.69 -16.08 1.90
CA SER A 22 -13.89 -15.27 1.66
C SER A 22 -13.72 -14.40 0.42
N PHE A 23 -14.81 -13.86 -0.11
CA PHE A 23 -14.69 -12.88 -1.18
C PHE A 23 -14.25 -11.53 -0.62
N LYS A 24 -13.18 -11.00 -1.19
CA LYS A 24 -12.64 -9.68 -0.86
C LYS A 24 -12.74 -8.78 -2.08
N ALA A 25 -13.40 -7.64 -1.92
CA ALA A 25 -13.49 -6.67 -3.00
C ALA A 25 -12.11 -6.08 -3.31
N PRO A 26 -11.72 -6.04 -4.59
CA PRO A 26 -10.46 -5.42 -4.96
C PRO A 26 -10.52 -3.91 -4.74
N MET A 27 -9.43 -3.37 -4.19
CA MET A 27 -9.21 -1.94 -4.07
C MET A 27 -8.11 -1.53 -5.03
N GLY A 28 -8.44 -0.67 -5.99
CA GLY A 28 -7.51 -0.29 -7.04
C GLY A 28 -7.14 -1.46 -7.95
N CYS A 29 -5.89 -1.55 -8.38
CA CYS A 29 -5.50 -2.46 -9.45
C CYS A 29 -5.39 -3.92 -9.04
N ARG A 30 -4.98 -4.26 -7.82
CA ARG A 30 -4.76 -5.66 -7.37
C ARG A 30 -4.60 -5.80 -5.86
N SER A 31 -5.02 -4.82 -5.09
CA SER A 31 -4.99 -4.88 -3.63
C SER A 31 -6.35 -5.31 -3.09
N PHE A 32 -6.33 -6.09 -2.04
CA PHE A 32 -7.52 -6.49 -1.31
C PHE A 32 -7.41 -5.97 0.12
N LEU A 33 -8.45 -5.30 0.61
CA LEU A 33 -8.54 -4.99 2.03
C LEU A 33 -8.95 -6.26 2.77
N GLN A 34 -8.22 -6.56 3.83
CA GLN A 34 -8.62 -7.64 4.74
C GLN A 34 -9.81 -7.22 5.59
N GLY A 35 -10.55 -8.17 6.16
CA GLY A 35 -11.60 -7.91 7.12
C GLY A 35 -11.09 -7.22 8.40
N TRP A 36 -12.00 -6.84 9.26
CA TRP A 36 -11.74 -6.28 10.58
C TRP A 36 -12.72 -6.89 11.59
N ILE A 37 -12.31 -6.98 12.84
CA ILE A 37 -13.17 -7.54 13.89
C ILE A 37 -14.08 -6.44 14.42
N ASP A 38 -15.38 -6.62 14.31
CA ASP A 38 -16.36 -5.73 14.94
C ASP A 38 -16.30 -5.94 16.47
N PRO A 39 -15.94 -4.91 17.25
CA PRO A 39 -15.81 -5.03 18.70
C PRO A 39 -17.15 -5.27 19.41
N LYS A 40 -18.30 -5.07 18.74
CA LYS A 40 -19.62 -5.29 19.31
C LYS A 40 -20.08 -6.72 19.15
N THR A 41 -19.82 -7.32 18.00
CA THR A 41 -20.29 -8.68 17.68
C THR A 41 -19.19 -9.73 17.82
N GLY A 42 -17.91 -9.32 17.75
CA GLY A 42 -16.75 -10.21 17.67
C GLY A 42 -16.60 -10.92 16.32
N GLU A 43 -17.41 -10.54 15.34
CA GLU A 43 -17.40 -11.16 14.02
C GLU A 43 -16.40 -10.49 13.09
N ASP A 44 -15.84 -11.28 12.15
CA ASP A 44 -15.02 -10.75 11.05
C ASP A 44 -15.93 -10.14 10.00
N VAL A 45 -15.74 -8.83 9.74
CA VAL A 45 -16.52 -8.04 8.80
C VAL A 45 -15.63 -7.71 7.59
N GLU A 46 -16.05 -8.12 6.42
CA GLU A 46 -15.29 -7.96 5.18
C GLU A 46 -15.43 -6.58 4.53
N ASP A 47 -16.43 -5.81 4.93
CA ASP A 47 -16.69 -4.46 4.42
C ASP A 47 -16.44 -3.36 5.46
N GLY A 48 -16.58 -2.11 5.04
CA GLY A 48 -16.43 -0.94 5.92
C GLY A 48 -15.00 -0.67 6.38
N ARG A 49 -13.99 -1.27 5.75
CA ARG A 49 -12.59 -0.94 5.93
C ARG A 49 -12.12 0.03 4.85
N MET A 50 -11.19 0.92 5.19
CA MET A 50 -10.65 1.89 4.24
C MET A 50 -9.15 2.05 4.33
N ASN A 51 -8.54 2.48 3.22
CA ASN A 51 -7.17 2.95 3.18
C ASN A 51 -7.17 4.48 3.23
N LEU A 52 -6.53 5.06 4.23
CA LEU A 52 -6.43 6.51 4.44
C LEU A 52 -5.46 7.18 3.46
N GLY A 53 -4.65 6.40 2.80
CA GLY A 53 -3.79 6.87 1.73
C GLY A 53 -2.47 6.11 1.60
N VAL A 54 -1.75 6.43 0.55
CA VAL A 54 -0.49 5.81 0.15
C VAL A 54 0.61 6.86 0.09
N VAL A 55 1.81 6.50 0.53
CA VAL A 55 3.06 7.20 0.21
C VAL A 55 3.93 6.24 -0.58
N THR A 56 4.44 6.69 -1.73
CA THR A 56 5.21 5.84 -2.65
C THR A 56 6.64 6.32 -2.74
N VAL A 57 7.59 5.42 -2.46
CA VAL A 57 9.03 5.68 -2.56
C VAL A 57 9.49 5.51 -4.02
N ASN A 58 10.15 6.52 -4.55
CA ASN A 58 10.75 6.48 -5.88
C ASN A 58 12.17 5.89 -5.79
N VAL A 59 12.27 4.56 -5.86
CA VAL A 59 13.54 3.83 -5.68
C VAL A 59 14.55 4.14 -6.79
N PRO A 60 14.17 4.26 -8.08
CA PRO A 60 15.13 4.66 -9.13
C PRO A 60 15.81 6.00 -8.88
N ARG A 61 15.08 6.96 -8.35
CA ARG A 61 15.66 8.26 -8.01
C ARG A 61 16.75 8.12 -6.95
N ILE A 62 16.53 7.32 -5.92
CA ILE A 62 17.53 7.04 -4.89
C ILE A 62 18.76 6.36 -5.50
N ALA A 63 18.55 5.38 -6.40
CA ALA A 63 19.64 4.70 -7.09
C ALA A 63 20.47 5.65 -7.96
N LEU A 64 19.84 6.56 -8.67
CA LEU A 64 20.54 7.59 -9.46
C LEU A 64 21.31 8.59 -8.58
N GLU A 65 20.70 9.06 -7.49
CA GLU A 65 21.31 9.98 -6.53
C GLU A 65 22.51 9.34 -5.77
N SER A 66 22.57 8.01 -5.70
CA SER A 66 23.71 7.29 -5.11
C SER A 66 24.96 7.27 -5.98
N HIS A 67 24.84 7.61 -7.27
CA HIS A 67 25.95 7.62 -8.23
C HIS A 67 26.72 6.30 -8.33
N GLY A 68 26.05 5.16 -8.20
CA GLY A 68 26.65 3.82 -8.26
C GLY A 68 27.26 3.32 -6.94
N ASP A 69 27.20 4.10 -5.88
CA ASP A 69 27.63 3.73 -4.53
C ASP A 69 26.48 3.05 -3.77
N VAL A 70 26.61 1.74 -3.51
CA VAL A 70 25.60 0.93 -2.82
C VAL A 70 25.41 1.35 -1.36
N ASP A 71 26.49 1.71 -0.66
CA ASP A 71 26.39 2.16 0.74
C ASP A 71 25.65 3.50 0.83
N ARG A 72 25.93 4.39 -0.12
CA ARG A 72 25.20 5.65 -0.25
C ARG A 72 23.73 5.42 -0.61
N PHE A 73 23.44 4.45 -1.48
CA PHE A 73 22.05 4.07 -1.79
C PHE A 73 21.29 3.71 -0.52
N TRP A 74 21.84 2.84 0.32
CA TRP A 74 21.16 2.40 1.54
C TRP A 74 20.95 3.54 2.53
N ARG A 75 21.92 4.43 2.71
CA ARG A 75 21.73 5.63 3.57
C ARG A 75 20.60 6.53 3.06
N LEU A 76 20.58 6.82 1.75
CA LEU A 76 19.52 7.61 1.15
C LEU A 76 18.16 6.91 1.21
N PHE A 77 18.16 5.58 1.04
CA PHE A 77 16.94 4.79 1.13
C PHE A 77 16.34 4.88 2.54
N ASP A 78 17.12 4.66 3.58
CA ASP A 78 16.68 4.75 4.96
C ASP A 78 16.17 6.16 5.31
N GLU A 79 16.84 7.21 4.83
CA GLU A 79 16.37 8.60 4.99
C GLU A 79 15.01 8.85 4.31
N ARG A 80 14.80 8.31 3.11
CA ARG A 80 13.52 8.44 2.39
C ARG A 80 12.42 7.60 3.03
N MET A 81 12.76 6.44 3.57
CA MET A 81 11.83 5.60 4.32
C MET A 81 11.35 6.32 5.59
N GLU A 82 12.25 6.94 6.35
CA GLU A 82 11.89 7.75 7.52
C GLU A 82 10.99 8.92 7.12
N THR A 83 11.31 9.63 6.04
CA THR A 83 10.47 10.72 5.51
C THR A 83 9.07 10.21 5.12
N ALA A 84 8.99 9.04 4.48
CA ALA A 84 7.72 8.43 4.11
C ALA A 84 6.90 8.01 5.33
N HIS A 85 7.56 7.48 6.37
CA HIS A 85 6.93 7.16 7.65
C HIS A 85 6.33 8.41 8.30
N GLN A 86 7.10 9.49 8.42
CA GLN A 86 6.62 10.76 8.96
C GLN A 86 5.43 11.33 8.17
N ALA A 87 5.46 11.22 6.85
CA ALA A 87 4.34 11.64 5.99
C ALA A 87 3.07 10.82 6.24
N LEU A 88 3.20 9.49 6.46
CA LEU A 88 2.07 8.63 6.83
C LEU A 88 1.53 8.96 8.22
N GLN A 89 2.39 9.20 9.20
CA GLN A 89 1.99 9.61 10.55
C GLN A 89 1.26 10.96 10.52
N PHE A 90 1.76 11.92 9.78
CA PHE A 90 1.08 13.20 9.59
C PHE A 90 -0.31 13.01 8.97
N ARG A 91 -0.44 12.15 7.96
CA ARG A 91 -1.73 11.84 7.34
C ARG A 91 -2.71 11.23 8.33
N ILE A 92 -2.27 10.24 9.12
CA ILE A 92 -3.09 9.63 10.17
C ILE A 92 -3.59 10.69 11.15
N MET A 93 -2.69 11.55 11.63
CA MET A 93 -3.04 12.63 12.54
C MET A 93 -4.08 13.58 11.93
N ARG A 94 -3.91 13.97 10.67
CA ARG A 94 -4.87 14.83 9.97
C ARG A 94 -6.23 14.16 9.77
N CYS A 95 -6.25 12.87 9.42
CA CYS A 95 -7.50 12.13 9.28
C CYS A 95 -8.26 12.02 10.62
N LYS A 96 -7.54 11.79 11.72
CA LYS A 96 -8.14 11.74 13.07
C LYS A 96 -8.76 13.05 13.52
N GLN A 97 -8.26 14.19 13.03
CA GLN A 97 -8.80 15.51 13.30
C GLN A 97 -10.01 15.90 12.43
N ALA A 98 -10.34 15.08 11.42
CA ALA A 98 -11.48 15.35 10.56
C ALA A 98 -12.80 15.25 11.35
N THR A 99 -13.76 16.06 10.93
CA THR A 99 -15.12 16.02 11.44
C THR A 99 -16.06 15.38 10.41
N PRO A 100 -17.20 14.80 10.82
CA PRO A 100 -18.13 14.18 9.88
C PRO A 100 -18.66 15.11 8.79
N VAL A 101 -18.62 16.42 9.01
CA VAL A 101 -19.04 17.42 8.02
C VAL A 101 -18.01 17.65 6.91
N ASN A 102 -16.75 17.26 7.11
CA ASN A 102 -15.71 17.36 6.07
C ASN A 102 -15.98 16.43 4.88
N ALA A 103 -16.59 15.25 5.14
CA ALA A 103 -17.00 14.29 4.13
C ALA A 103 -18.33 13.63 4.51
N PRO A 104 -19.45 14.35 4.41
CA PRO A 104 -20.73 13.90 4.95
C PRO A 104 -21.24 12.61 4.29
N THR A 105 -21.02 12.41 3.01
CA THR A 105 -21.39 11.17 2.33
C THR A 105 -20.72 9.95 2.97
N LEU A 106 -19.43 10.05 3.33
CA LEU A 106 -18.72 8.97 3.98
C LEU A 106 -19.14 8.79 5.44
N PHE A 107 -19.17 9.86 6.21
CA PHE A 107 -19.21 9.75 7.66
C PHE A 107 -20.59 9.93 8.28
N ARG A 108 -21.54 10.61 7.59
CA ARG A 108 -22.89 10.88 8.11
C ARG A 108 -23.97 10.07 7.40
N TYR A 109 -23.87 9.89 6.10
CA TYR A 109 -24.98 9.34 5.29
C TYR A 109 -24.83 7.85 4.99
N GLY A 110 -23.83 7.19 5.54
CA GLY A 110 -23.74 5.75 5.63
C GLY A 110 -22.86 5.06 4.60
N ALA A 111 -22.12 5.79 3.76
CA ALA A 111 -21.16 5.13 2.86
C ALA A 111 -20.04 4.42 3.64
N PHE A 112 -19.63 4.98 4.80
CA PHE A 112 -18.65 4.36 5.69
C PHE A 112 -19.14 4.37 7.17
N GLY A 113 -19.88 5.37 7.57
CA GLY A 113 -20.42 5.50 8.91
C GLY A 113 -21.69 6.35 8.95
N ARG A 114 -22.34 6.41 10.11
CA ARG A 114 -23.53 7.23 10.36
C ARG A 114 -23.31 8.06 11.64
N LEU A 115 -22.35 8.98 11.58
CA LEU A 115 -21.98 9.84 12.68
C LEU A 115 -22.83 11.11 12.73
N GLY A 116 -23.09 11.62 13.92
CA GLY A 116 -23.60 12.96 14.14
C GLY A 116 -22.59 14.03 13.69
N ALA A 117 -23.04 15.26 13.48
CA ALA A 117 -22.20 16.35 12.99
C ALA A 117 -20.99 16.64 13.92
N ASN A 118 -21.15 16.43 15.21
CA ASN A 118 -20.16 16.74 16.24
C ASN A 118 -19.41 15.51 16.77
N ASP A 119 -19.66 14.33 16.19
CA ASP A 119 -18.96 13.11 16.59
C ASP A 119 -17.49 13.14 16.12
N ASN A 120 -16.67 12.30 16.74
CA ASN A 120 -15.26 12.15 16.34
C ASN A 120 -15.13 11.03 15.29
N VAL A 121 -14.57 11.37 14.13
CA VAL A 121 -14.32 10.43 13.03
C VAL A 121 -13.31 9.34 13.42
N ASP A 122 -12.39 9.61 14.36
CA ASP A 122 -11.37 8.65 14.83
C ASP A 122 -11.99 7.31 15.27
N GLN A 123 -13.19 7.31 15.81
CA GLN A 123 -13.89 6.07 16.20
C GLN A 123 -14.09 5.08 15.05
N LEU A 124 -14.16 5.56 13.80
CA LEU A 124 -14.28 4.73 12.60
C LEU A 124 -12.95 4.15 12.13
N PHE A 125 -11.83 4.63 12.66
CA PHE A 125 -10.49 4.18 12.23
C PHE A 125 -9.86 3.16 13.18
N ARG A 126 -10.52 2.87 14.29
CA ARG A 126 -10.06 1.92 15.30
C ARG A 126 -10.29 0.47 14.85
N ASN A 127 -9.71 -0.46 15.60
CA ASN A 127 -9.89 -1.91 15.42
C ASN A 127 -9.51 -2.38 14.01
N GLU A 128 -8.39 -1.87 13.49
CA GLU A 128 -7.85 -2.22 12.16
C GLU A 128 -8.76 -1.84 10.98
N ARG A 129 -9.80 -1.06 11.23
CA ARG A 129 -10.76 -0.63 10.22
C ARG A 129 -10.19 0.35 9.21
N ALA A 130 -9.09 1.00 9.54
CA ALA A 130 -8.37 1.90 8.64
C ALA A 130 -6.89 1.53 8.55
N THR A 131 -6.33 1.63 7.36
CA THR A 131 -4.91 1.39 7.08
C THR A 131 -4.30 2.56 6.33
N VAL A 132 -2.98 2.63 6.36
CA VAL A 132 -2.15 3.41 5.43
C VAL A 132 -1.24 2.45 4.68
N SER A 133 -0.80 2.83 3.50
CA SER A 133 0.08 1.99 2.69
C SER A 133 1.37 2.72 2.38
N LEU A 134 2.48 2.02 2.54
CA LEU A 134 3.76 2.40 1.99
C LEU A 134 3.99 1.62 0.70
N GLY A 135 4.17 2.31 -0.40
CA GLY A 135 4.42 1.72 -1.70
C GLY A 135 5.81 2.04 -2.24
N TYR A 136 6.20 1.36 -3.29
CA TYR A 136 7.41 1.66 -4.05
C TYR A 136 7.16 1.51 -5.56
N ILE A 137 7.98 2.18 -6.34
CA ILE A 137 8.00 2.04 -7.80
C ILE A 137 9.44 1.84 -8.27
N GLY A 138 9.57 1.22 -9.44
CA GLY A 138 10.82 1.19 -10.20
C GLY A 138 11.91 0.30 -9.62
N LEU A 139 11.54 -0.82 -9.00
CA LEU A 139 12.50 -1.79 -8.45
C LEU A 139 13.44 -2.34 -9.52
N TYR A 140 12.90 -2.63 -10.72
CA TYR A 140 13.70 -3.07 -11.86
C TYR A 140 14.73 -2.02 -12.25
N GLU A 141 14.30 -0.78 -12.43
CA GLU A 141 15.14 0.34 -12.86
C GLU A 141 16.23 0.66 -11.83
N ALA A 142 15.87 0.64 -10.55
CA ALA A 142 16.82 0.87 -9.46
C ALA A 142 17.90 -0.20 -9.44
N THR A 143 17.52 -1.47 -9.56
CA THR A 143 18.48 -2.58 -9.62
C THR A 143 19.35 -2.50 -10.87
N ALA A 144 18.79 -2.08 -12.00
CA ALA A 144 19.53 -1.93 -13.25
C ALA A 144 20.62 -0.85 -13.21
N VAL A 145 20.52 0.12 -12.30
CA VAL A 145 21.59 1.12 -12.10
C VAL A 145 22.89 0.46 -11.61
N PHE A 146 22.78 -0.56 -10.76
CA PHE A 146 23.93 -1.23 -10.14
C PHE A 146 24.37 -2.49 -10.90
N TYR A 147 23.42 -3.27 -11.42
CA TYR A 147 23.64 -4.59 -12.00
C TYR A 147 23.40 -4.65 -13.52
N GLY A 148 23.07 -3.51 -14.13
CA GLY A 148 22.82 -3.41 -15.57
C GLY A 148 21.39 -3.83 -15.97
N LYS A 149 20.97 -3.45 -17.17
CA LYS A 149 19.61 -3.67 -17.69
C LYS A 149 19.24 -5.14 -17.89
N ASN A 150 20.20 -6.03 -17.82
CA ASN A 150 20.04 -7.45 -18.12
C ASN A 150 19.94 -8.34 -16.87
N TRP A 151 19.84 -7.74 -15.69
CA TRP A 151 19.80 -8.49 -14.44
C TRP A 151 18.57 -9.40 -14.32
N MET A 152 17.50 -9.10 -15.07
CA MET A 152 16.26 -9.87 -15.12
C MET A 152 15.95 -10.22 -16.58
N ARG A 153 16.48 -11.33 -17.10
CA ARG A 153 16.23 -11.82 -18.48
C ARG A 153 15.73 -13.24 -18.51
N ASP A 154 15.26 -13.65 -19.68
CA ASP A 154 14.61 -14.93 -20.00
C ASP A 154 15.43 -16.18 -19.63
N HIS A 155 16.74 -16.05 -19.45
CA HIS A 155 17.65 -17.16 -19.14
C HIS A 155 18.09 -17.23 -17.66
N GLY A 156 17.43 -16.50 -16.80
CA GLY A 156 17.72 -16.43 -15.37
C GLY A 156 18.05 -15.02 -14.89
N TRP A 157 17.89 -14.82 -13.60
CA TRP A 157 18.17 -13.55 -12.95
C TRP A 157 19.63 -13.52 -12.50
N ASP A 158 20.26 -12.36 -12.62
CA ASP A 158 21.53 -12.12 -11.94
C ASP A 158 21.32 -12.31 -10.42
N PRO A 159 22.07 -13.23 -9.77
CA PRO A 159 21.84 -13.53 -8.35
C PRO A 159 22.03 -12.34 -7.43
N GLN A 160 22.99 -11.45 -7.73
CA GLN A 160 23.28 -10.26 -6.93
C GLN A 160 22.18 -9.21 -7.13
N GLY A 161 21.76 -8.98 -8.37
CA GLY A 161 20.66 -8.09 -8.69
C GLY A 161 19.34 -8.55 -8.06
N LYS A 162 19.07 -9.85 -8.08
CA LYS A 162 17.90 -10.44 -7.41
C LYS A 162 17.94 -10.20 -5.90
N GLU A 163 19.08 -10.47 -5.26
CA GLU A 163 19.24 -10.30 -3.82
C GLU A 163 19.11 -8.82 -3.41
N PHE A 164 19.71 -7.91 -4.17
CA PHE A 164 19.56 -6.48 -3.95
C PHE A 164 18.08 -6.03 -4.04
N ALA A 165 17.34 -6.50 -5.05
CA ALA A 165 15.92 -6.20 -5.19
C ALA A 165 15.08 -6.75 -4.03
N LEU A 166 15.38 -7.97 -3.58
CA LEU A 166 14.73 -8.57 -2.42
C LEU A 166 15.04 -7.83 -1.12
N GLU A 167 16.28 -7.35 -0.96
CA GLU A 167 16.69 -6.60 0.22
C GLU A 167 15.94 -5.26 0.33
N ILE A 168 15.69 -4.57 -0.79
CA ILE A 168 14.84 -3.38 -0.80
C ILE A 168 13.46 -3.69 -0.21
N VAL A 169 12.82 -4.76 -0.68
CA VAL A 169 11.49 -5.16 -0.20
C VAL A 169 11.51 -5.59 1.27
N ARG A 170 12.55 -6.31 1.70
CA ARG A 170 12.71 -6.72 3.11
C ARG A 170 12.83 -5.51 4.04
N ARG A 171 13.64 -4.52 3.68
CA ARG A 171 13.79 -3.28 4.47
C ARG A 171 12.52 -2.45 4.55
N MET A 172 11.69 -2.50 3.52
CA MET A 172 10.38 -1.83 3.56
C MET A 172 9.38 -2.51 4.51
N ASN A 173 9.61 -3.77 4.86
CA ASN A 173 8.75 -4.56 5.76
C ASN A 173 9.23 -4.57 7.22
N GLN A 174 10.33 -3.94 7.53
CA GLN A 174 10.85 -3.74 8.90
C GLN A 174 10.25 -2.49 9.54
#